data_584f04b43ad52c1d92f9a25283e60294
#
_entry.id   584f04b43ad52c1d92f9a25283e60294
#
_cell.length_a   1.000
_cell.length_b   1.000
_cell.length_c   1.000
_cell.angle_alpha   90.00
_cell.angle_beta   90.00
_cell.angle_gamma   90.00
#
_symmetry.space_group_name_H-M   'P 1'
#
loop_
_entity.id
_entity.type
_entity.pdbx_description
1 polymer ?
#
loop_
_entity_poly.entity_id
_entity_poly.type
_entity_poly.pdbx_seq_one_letter_code
_entity_poly.pdbx_strand_id
1 'polypeptide(L)'
;RIELVEADLAAWPMGDAVWDVVVSIWAHVLPELRATVDAAVREAIRPGGLLVLEHYHPRQLSYGTGGPPDARMMATLEALRLAFPDWIEHHAAEREREVREGTGHHGPSFVTRVVLERP
;
A
#
# COMPACT_ATOMS: atom_id res chain seq x y z
N ARG A 1 -18.59 -7.43 -11.94
CA ARG A 1 -18.33 -6.27 -12.82
C ARG A 1 -17.04 -5.60 -12.39
N ILE A 2 -16.20 -5.22 -13.35
CA ILE A 2 -14.98 -4.44 -13.14
C ILE A 2 -15.13 -3.14 -13.93
N GLU A 3 -14.80 -2.03 -13.29
CA GLU A 3 -14.69 -0.72 -13.93
C GLU A 3 -13.22 -0.30 -13.91
N LEU A 4 -12.68 0.06 -15.07
CA LEU A 4 -11.31 0.53 -15.22
C LEU A 4 -11.32 2.05 -15.33
N VAL A 5 -10.51 2.71 -14.50
CA VAL A 5 -10.34 4.16 -14.51
C VAL A 5 -8.86 4.47 -14.76
N GLU A 6 -8.57 5.19 -15.85
CA GLU A 6 -7.26 5.77 -16.08
C GLU A 6 -7.24 7.16 -15.43
N ALA A 7 -6.35 7.38 -14.47
CA ALA A 7 -6.30 8.62 -13.71
C ALA A 7 -4.90 8.92 -13.17
N ASP A 8 -4.63 10.21 -12.96
CA ASP A 8 -3.46 10.65 -12.21
C ASP A 8 -3.80 10.61 -10.70
N LEU A 9 -3.09 9.78 -9.94
CA LEU A 9 -3.30 9.64 -8.50
C LEU A 9 -3.03 10.93 -7.71
N ALA A 10 -2.28 11.87 -8.28
CA ALA A 10 -2.06 13.18 -7.66
C ALA A 10 -3.34 14.04 -7.62
N ALA A 11 -4.29 13.77 -8.52
CA ALA A 11 -5.47 14.61 -8.73
C ALA A 11 -6.80 13.84 -8.76
N TRP A 12 -6.76 12.50 -8.83
CA TRP A 12 -7.97 11.70 -8.94
C TRP A 12 -8.77 11.69 -7.62
N PRO A 13 -10.05 12.10 -7.67
CA PRO A 13 -10.91 12.04 -6.49
C PRO A 13 -11.31 10.58 -6.24
N MET A 14 -10.70 9.94 -5.25
CA MET A 14 -11.06 8.56 -4.87
C MET A 14 -12.45 8.43 -4.26
N GLY A 15 -13.05 9.55 -3.87
CA GLY A 15 -14.37 9.63 -3.22
C GLY A 15 -14.27 9.95 -1.73
N ASP A 16 -15.43 10.11 -1.10
CA ASP A 16 -15.58 10.38 0.32
C ASP A 16 -16.47 9.30 0.94
N ALA A 17 -15.89 8.44 1.76
CA ALA A 17 -16.54 7.32 2.45
C ALA A 17 -17.39 6.42 1.52
N VAL A 18 -16.89 6.12 0.32
CA VAL A 18 -17.61 5.37 -0.72
C VAL A 18 -17.18 3.92 -0.86
N TRP A 19 -15.98 3.55 -0.36
CA TRP A 19 -15.44 2.21 -0.54
C TRP A 19 -15.50 1.39 0.74
N ASP A 20 -15.93 0.14 0.59
CA ASP A 20 -15.86 -0.89 1.66
C ASP A 20 -14.45 -1.36 1.90
N VAL A 21 -13.69 -1.50 0.81
CA VAL A 21 -12.31 -1.98 0.83
C VAL A 21 -11.50 -1.26 -0.25
N VAL A 22 -10.33 -0.79 0.13
CA VAL A 22 -9.30 -0.37 -0.82
C VAL A 22 -8.16 -1.38 -0.77
N VAL A 23 -7.74 -1.87 -1.92
CA VAL A 23 -6.61 -2.81 -2.07
C VAL A 23 -5.45 -2.10 -2.75
N SER A 24 -4.28 -2.13 -2.13
CA SER A 24 -3.04 -1.53 -2.64
C SER A 24 -1.93 -2.58 -2.63
N ILE A 25 -1.76 -3.27 -3.75
CA ILE A 25 -0.75 -4.31 -3.92
C ILE A 25 0.26 -3.83 -4.95
N TRP A 26 1.53 -3.75 -4.56
CA TRP A 26 2.65 -3.25 -5.38
C TRP A 26 2.43 -1.85 -5.97
N ALA A 27 1.50 -1.09 -5.45
CA ALA A 27 1.20 0.28 -5.89
C ALA A 27 2.16 1.30 -5.25
N HIS A 28 3.45 1.16 -5.55
CA HIS A 28 4.48 2.05 -5.05
C HIS A 28 4.40 3.39 -5.78
N VAL A 29 4.11 4.46 -5.05
CA VAL A 29 4.08 5.81 -5.58
C VAL A 29 5.37 6.56 -5.28
N LEU A 30 5.64 7.61 -6.04
CA LEU A 30 6.77 8.50 -5.78
C LEU A 30 6.65 9.10 -4.37
N PRO A 31 7.79 9.33 -3.68
CA PRO A 31 7.78 9.80 -2.29
C PRO A 31 6.96 11.08 -2.07
N GLU A 32 7.03 12.02 -3.00
CA GLU A 32 6.30 13.29 -2.97
C GLU A 32 4.77 13.13 -3.11
N LEU A 33 4.29 12.01 -3.66
CA LEU A 33 2.86 11.71 -3.81
C LEU A 33 2.29 10.91 -2.64
N ARG A 34 3.14 10.29 -1.82
CA ARG A 34 2.71 9.37 -0.76
C ARG A 34 1.68 9.98 0.18
N ALA A 35 1.95 11.16 0.71
CA ALA A 35 1.04 11.81 1.67
C ALA A 35 -0.31 12.15 1.05
N THR A 36 -0.33 12.57 -0.22
CA THR A 36 -1.55 12.87 -0.96
C THR A 36 -2.39 11.60 -1.18
N VAL A 37 -1.76 10.52 -1.61
CA VAL A 37 -2.44 9.24 -1.86
C VAL A 37 -2.97 8.63 -0.55
N ASP A 38 -2.16 8.62 0.51
CA ASP A 38 -2.58 8.12 1.82
C ASP A 38 -3.76 8.91 2.39
N ALA A 39 -3.77 10.24 2.22
CA ALA A 39 -4.90 11.09 2.62
C ALA A 39 -6.16 10.76 1.81
N ALA A 40 -6.05 10.63 0.50
CA ALA A 40 -7.18 10.27 -0.37
C ALA A 40 -7.75 8.88 -0.02
N VAL A 41 -6.90 7.91 0.28
CA VAL A 41 -7.33 6.57 0.74
C VAL A 41 -8.07 6.64 2.07
N ARG A 42 -7.58 7.44 3.04
CA ARG A 42 -8.26 7.62 4.34
C ARG A 42 -9.67 8.20 4.17
N GLU A 43 -9.82 9.15 3.28
CA GLU A 43 -11.13 9.79 3.02
C GLU A 43 -12.07 8.85 2.26
N ALA A 44 -11.54 8.12 1.29
CA ALA A 44 -12.32 7.27 0.39
C ALA A 44 -12.94 6.03 1.06
N ILE A 45 -12.27 5.44 2.04
CA ILE A 45 -12.75 4.27 2.78
C ILE A 45 -13.79 4.74 3.81
N ARG A 46 -14.97 4.13 3.83
CA ARG A 46 -16.03 4.43 4.82
C ARG A 46 -15.63 3.95 6.22
N PRO A 47 -16.19 4.52 7.31
CA PRO A 47 -16.04 3.96 8.65
C PRO A 47 -16.39 2.46 8.69
N GLY A 48 -15.55 1.64 9.32
CA GLY A 48 -15.64 0.17 9.32
C GLY A 48 -15.12 -0.50 8.04
N GLY A 49 -14.72 0.27 7.03
CA GLY A 49 -14.10 -0.25 5.82
C GLY A 49 -12.61 -0.55 6.00
N LEU A 50 -12.03 -1.28 5.05
CA LEU A 50 -10.68 -1.84 5.17
C LEU A 50 -9.71 -1.28 4.13
N LEU A 51 -8.47 -1.05 4.56
CA LEU A 51 -7.30 -0.98 3.69
C LEU A 51 -6.56 -2.31 3.74
N VAL A 52 -6.36 -2.94 2.60
CA VAL A 52 -5.51 -4.12 2.42
C VAL A 52 -4.30 -3.72 1.59
N LEU A 53 -3.11 -3.78 2.17
CA LEU A 53 -1.89 -3.34 1.51
C LEU A 53 -0.79 -4.40 1.62
N GLU A 54 -0.12 -4.65 0.49
CA GLU A 54 1.18 -5.30 0.46
C GLU A 54 2.12 -4.51 -0.44
N HIS A 55 3.19 -3.98 0.13
CA HIS A 55 4.26 -3.32 -0.60
C HIS A 55 5.61 -3.92 -0.21
N TYR A 56 6.63 -3.71 -1.04
CA TYR A 56 7.99 -4.00 -0.64
C TYR A 56 8.40 -3.12 0.54
N HIS A 57 9.18 -3.71 1.43
CA HIS A 57 9.85 -3.03 2.53
C HIS A 57 11.24 -2.52 2.06
N PRO A 58 11.81 -1.44 2.61
CA PRO A 58 13.14 -0.93 2.24
C PRO A 58 14.27 -1.98 2.23
N ARG A 59 14.19 -3.03 3.06
CA ARG A 59 15.12 -4.16 3.03
C ARG A 59 15.13 -4.92 1.71
N GLN A 60 14.08 -4.78 0.90
CA GLN A 60 13.98 -5.40 -0.43
C GLN A 60 15.12 -5.03 -1.37
N LEU A 61 15.72 -3.84 -1.21
CA LEU A 61 16.82 -3.40 -2.07
C LEU A 61 18.01 -4.37 -2.09
N SER A 62 18.25 -5.10 -0.99
CA SER A 62 19.33 -6.09 -0.91
C SER A 62 19.00 -7.45 -1.54
N TYR A 63 17.74 -7.69 -1.90
CA TYR A 63 17.31 -8.99 -2.45
C TYR A 63 17.49 -9.10 -3.98
N GLY A 64 17.35 -8.02 -4.72
CA GLY A 64 17.49 -8.02 -6.19
C GLY A 64 16.40 -8.82 -6.93
N THR A 65 15.25 -9.06 -6.31
CA THR A 65 14.17 -9.91 -6.82
C THR A 65 12.95 -9.13 -7.33
N GLY A 66 13.06 -7.82 -7.41
CA GLY A 66 12.01 -6.91 -7.86
C GLY A 66 11.83 -5.72 -6.93
N GLY A 67 10.82 -4.91 -7.22
CA GLY A 67 10.49 -3.70 -6.47
C GLY A 67 11.10 -2.43 -7.05
N PRO A 68 10.67 -1.28 -6.54
CA PRO A 68 11.20 0.02 -6.98
C PRO A 68 12.67 0.21 -6.59
N PRO A 69 13.42 1.04 -7.32
CA PRO A 69 14.83 1.28 -7.03
C PRO A 69 15.08 2.21 -5.83
N ASP A 70 14.04 2.87 -5.33
CA ASP A 70 14.13 3.86 -4.25
C ASP A 70 13.38 3.35 -3.01
N ALA A 71 14.11 3.18 -1.91
CA ALA A 71 13.54 2.73 -0.63
C ALA A 71 12.40 3.63 -0.12
N ARG A 72 12.40 4.92 -0.47
CA ARG A 72 11.36 5.87 -0.08
C ARG A 72 10.00 5.59 -0.75
N MET A 73 9.99 4.83 -1.84
CA MET A 73 8.76 4.35 -2.48
C MET A 73 8.17 3.12 -1.78
N MET A 74 8.93 2.47 -0.92
CA MET A 74 8.54 1.25 -0.20
C MET A 74 7.82 1.59 1.12
N ALA A 75 7.21 0.61 1.75
CA ALA A 75 6.43 0.81 2.96
C ALA A 75 7.08 0.16 4.19
N THR A 76 7.00 0.85 5.33
CA THR A 76 7.28 0.30 6.66
C THR A 76 6.03 0.36 7.52
N LEU A 77 5.91 -0.51 8.53
CA LEU A 77 4.81 -0.42 9.51
C LEU A 77 4.82 0.92 10.24
N GLU A 78 6.01 1.43 10.57
CA GLU A 78 6.14 2.74 11.22
C GLU A 78 5.52 3.86 10.38
N ALA A 79 5.86 3.93 9.07
CA ALA A 79 5.32 4.94 8.17
C ALA A 79 3.80 4.78 7.97
N LEU A 80 3.30 3.53 7.86
CA LEU A 80 1.88 3.27 7.72
C LEU A 80 1.08 3.67 8.98
N ARG A 81 1.61 3.42 10.18
CA ARG A 81 0.99 3.86 11.44
C ARG A 81 0.92 5.37 11.58
N LEU A 82 1.91 6.09 11.06
CA LEU A 82 1.87 7.55 10.98
C LEU A 82 0.87 8.05 9.93
N ALA A 83 0.75 7.36 8.81
CA ALA A 83 -0.18 7.73 7.73
C ALA A 83 -1.65 7.42 8.09
N PHE A 84 -1.90 6.39 8.86
CA PHE A 84 -3.23 5.92 9.27
C PHE A 84 -3.34 5.86 10.80
N PRO A 85 -3.25 7.03 11.49
CA PRO A 85 -3.31 7.05 12.94
C PRO A 85 -4.68 6.60 13.43
N ASP A 86 -4.70 5.86 14.53
CA ASP A 86 -5.91 5.34 15.19
C ASP A 86 -6.70 4.29 14.37
N TRP A 87 -6.21 3.85 13.21
CA TRP A 87 -6.81 2.75 12.48
C TRP A 87 -6.57 1.42 13.21
N ILE A 88 -7.57 0.54 13.16
CA ILE A 88 -7.53 -0.75 13.85
C ILE A 88 -6.72 -1.74 13.02
N GLU A 89 -5.65 -2.27 13.58
CA GLU A 89 -4.81 -3.28 12.91
C GLU A 89 -5.41 -4.68 13.10
N HIS A 90 -5.99 -5.25 12.04
CA HIS A 90 -6.36 -6.67 12.01
C HIS A 90 -5.18 -7.56 11.61
N HIS A 91 -4.26 -7.04 10.80
CA HIS A 91 -3.01 -7.68 10.45
C HIS A 91 -1.94 -6.61 10.21
N ALA A 92 -0.74 -6.84 10.73
CA ALA A 92 0.43 -6.01 10.47
C ALA A 92 1.69 -6.88 10.57
N ALA A 93 2.48 -6.92 9.50
CA ALA A 93 3.70 -7.71 9.45
C ALA A 93 4.73 -7.11 8.50
N GLU A 94 6.00 -7.18 8.91
CA GLU A 94 7.16 -7.03 8.04
C GLU A 94 7.88 -8.36 8.00
N ARG A 95 8.01 -8.97 6.82
CA ARG A 95 8.51 -10.34 6.72
C ARG A 95 9.13 -10.68 5.38
N GLU A 96 10.01 -11.67 5.40
CA GLU A 96 10.45 -12.34 4.20
C GLU A 96 9.35 -13.29 3.69
N ARG A 97 9.14 -13.32 2.38
CA ARG A 97 8.35 -14.34 1.69
C ARG A 97 8.86 -14.59 0.28
N GLU A 98 8.55 -15.76 -0.24
CA GLU A 98 8.73 -16.05 -1.66
C GLU A 98 7.66 -15.34 -2.48
N VAL A 99 8.07 -14.49 -3.43
CA VAL A 99 7.18 -13.84 -4.39
C VAL A 99 7.29 -14.56 -5.73
N ARG A 100 6.16 -14.89 -6.35
CA ARG A 100 6.09 -15.55 -7.67
C ARG A 100 4.99 -14.90 -8.50
N GLU A 101 5.20 -13.65 -8.85
CA GLU A 101 4.20 -12.80 -9.52
C GLU A 101 4.79 -12.18 -10.79
N GLY A 102 5.14 -13.06 -11.75
CA GLY A 102 5.75 -12.67 -13.01
C GLY A 102 7.26 -12.48 -12.92
N THR A 103 7.88 -12.11 -14.06
CA THR A 103 9.34 -12.02 -14.18
C THR A 103 9.96 -10.84 -13.42
N GLY A 104 9.19 -9.77 -13.22
CA GLY A 104 9.64 -8.58 -12.48
C GLY A 104 9.51 -8.68 -10.96
N HIS A 105 8.82 -9.72 -10.46
CA HIS A 105 8.56 -9.96 -9.05
C HIS A 105 8.69 -11.46 -8.78
N HIS A 106 9.92 -11.94 -8.62
CA HIS A 106 10.18 -13.36 -8.48
C HIS A 106 11.38 -13.63 -7.57
N GLY A 107 11.16 -14.42 -6.54
CA GLY A 107 12.16 -14.91 -5.61
C GLY A 107 11.94 -14.43 -4.16
N PRO A 108 12.91 -14.75 -3.27
CA PRO A 108 12.87 -14.29 -1.88
C PRO A 108 12.79 -12.77 -1.82
N SER A 109 11.86 -12.25 -1.02
CA SER A 109 11.55 -10.82 -0.95
C SER A 109 11.21 -10.41 0.47
N PHE A 110 11.38 -9.14 0.79
CA PHE A 110 10.97 -8.60 2.09
C PHE A 110 9.81 -7.60 1.90
N VAL A 111 8.69 -7.88 2.56
CA VAL A 111 7.42 -7.16 2.35
C VAL A 111 6.86 -6.62 3.64
N THR A 112 6.06 -5.56 3.51
CA THR A 112 5.19 -5.02 4.55
C THR A 112 3.75 -5.30 4.16
N ARG A 113 2.98 -5.88 5.07
CA ARG A 113 1.57 -6.22 4.90
C ARG A 113 0.74 -5.62 6.01
N VAL A 114 -0.40 -5.05 5.66
CA VAL A 114 -1.39 -4.61 6.64
C VAL A 114 -2.80 -4.89 6.17
N VAL A 115 -3.67 -5.13 7.14
CA VAL A 115 -5.11 -5.00 7.02
C VAL A 115 -5.54 -4.04 8.12
N LEU A 116 -5.95 -2.84 7.72
CA LEU A 116 -6.33 -1.76 8.61
C LEU A 116 -7.82 -1.44 8.43
N GLU A 117 -8.54 -1.24 9.53
CA GLU A 117 -9.93 -0.81 9.52
C GLU A 117 -10.03 0.66 9.92
N ARG A 118 -10.79 1.43 9.13
CA ARG A 118 -11.11 2.82 9.46
C ARG A 118 -12.05 2.86 10.68
N PRO A 119 -11.71 3.59 11.76
CA PRO A 119 -12.58 3.75 12.91
C PRO A 119 -13.89 4.48 12.60
#